data_0542d00a2276ac9be48c9c2e8fe84e52
#
_entry.id   0542d00a2276ac9be48c9c2e8fe84e52
#
_cell.length_a   1.000
_cell.length_b   1.000
_cell.length_c   1.000
_cell.angle_alpha   90.00
_cell.angle_beta   90.00
_cell.angle_gamma   90.00
#
_symmetry.space_group_name_H-M   'P 1'
#
loop_
_entity.id
_entity.type
_entity.pdbx_description
1 polymer ?
#
loop_
_entity_poly.entity_id
_entity_poly.type
_entity_poly.pdbx_seq_one_letter_code
_entity_poly.pdbx_strand_id
1 'polypeptide(L)'
;MLIELRLEVLKVLRRPRTYVGPVAMGLLIAAVLVGLKYSHPFDNVQKRLAQDFIICGSFINAAFLTRYLLDGIVYMFLPLFTCVVCGDLIASEAADGTLRALLCRPVKRSSVAASKYAVCVAYVLALVLGTGLAAYLAGSVFLGRGSLVLHGEGIWILPERTAIGRLVAAYVLVAAGMVAVGSISFMISTFLSNSNGAIAVAIGIMYGSAVIGQIDYFAKLRPYLLTTHLDKWQHFFTGALDVQLLARSVAALLIYSALALLIGLLIFERRDVLS
;
A
#
# COMPACT_ATOMS: atom_id res chain seq x y z
N MET A 1 -21.65 0.68 -17.27
CA MET A 1 -20.67 0.29 -16.24
C MET A 1 -19.43 -0.41 -16.79
N LEU A 2 -19.51 -1.56 -17.51
CA LEU A 2 -18.30 -2.22 -18.06
C LEU A 2 -17.54 -1.38 -19.09
N ILE A 3 -18.22 -0.69 -19.98
CA ILE A 3 -17.60 0.17 -21.00
C ILE A 3 -16.92 1.37 -20.32
N GLU A 4 -17.56 1.99 -19.32
CA GLU A 4 -17.02 3.09 -18.53
C GLU A 4 -15.74 2.65 -17.77
N LEU A 5 -15.80 1.48 -17.12
CA LEU A 5 -14.65 0.91 -16.43
C LEU A 5 -13.46 0.70 -17.38
N ARG A 6 -13.70 0.14 -18.57
CA ARG A 6 -12.66 -0.06 -19.58
C ARG A 6 -12.03 1.25 -20.03
N LEU A 7 -12.85 2.29 -20.24
CA LEU A 7 -12.36 3.61 -20.62
C LEU A 7 -11.53 4.25 -19.51
N GLU A 8 -11.98 4.14 -18.26
CA GLU A 8 -11.24 4.67 -17.10
C GLU A 8 -9.90 3.95 -16.89
N VAL A 9 -9.86 2.61 -17.03
CA VAL A 9 -8.62 1.84 -16.98
C VAL A 9 -7.65 2.30 -18.06
N LEU A 10 -8.12 2.47 -19.30
CA LEU A 10 -7.27 2.93 -20.41
C LEU A 10 -6.75 4.36 -20.17
N LYS A 11 -7.56 5.26 -19.59
CA LYS A 11 -7.11 6.61 -19.22
C LYS A 11 -5.98 6.56 -18.20
N VAL A 12 -6.14 5.78 -17.12
CA VAL A 12 -5.14 5.67 -16.06
C VAL A 12 -3.85 5.04 -16.60
N LEU A 13 -3.95 4.00 -17.43
CA LEU A 13 -2.78 3.36 -18.06
C LEU A 13 -2.03 4.28 -19.04
N ARG A 14 -2.67 5.28 -19.62
CA ARG A 14 -2.01 6.26 -20.51
C ARG A 14 -1.36 7.42 -19.76
N ARG A 15 -1.63 7.58 -18.46
CA ARG A 15 -1.04 8.65 -17.66
C ARG A 15 0.36 8.27 -17.17
N PRO A 16 1.40 9.10 -17.39
CA PRO A 16 2.75 8.78 -16.92
C PRO A 16 2.84 8.68 -15.38
N ARG A 17 2.02 9.43 -14.65
CA ARG A 17 1.95 9.38 -13.18
C ARG A 17 1.64 7.98 -12.63
N THR A 18 0.90 7.15 -13.37
CA THR A 18 0.55 5.78 -12.98
C THR A 18 1.78 4.87 -12.90
N TYR A 19 2.76 5.11 -13.75
CA TYR A 19 3.97 4.27 -13.82
C TYR A 19 5.05 4.70 -12.83
N VAL A 20 4.98 5.91 -12.27
CA VAL A 20 5.98 6.40 -11.31
C VAL A 20 6.09 5.47 -10.10
N GLY A 21 4.97 5.03 -9.54
CA GLY A 21 4.94 4.09 -8.42
C GLY A 21 5.62 2.75 -8.72
N PRO A 22 5.13 1.98 -9.70
CA PRO A 22 5.74 0.69 -10.09
C PRO A 22 7.21 0.80 -10.47
N VAL A 23 7.61 1.84 -11.23
CA VAL A 23 9.02 2.06 -11.62
C VAL A 23 9.88 2.37 -10.41
N ALA A 24 9.42 3.26 -9.52
CA ALA A 24 10.15 3.58 -8.29
C ALA A 24 10.32 2.35 -7.39
N MET A 25 9.27 1.50 -7.27
CA MET A 25 9.36 0.24 -6.53
C MET A 25 10.35 -0.73 -7.18
N GLY A 26 10.36 -0.85 -8.51
CA GLY A 26 11.32 -1.67 -9.23
C GLY A 26 12.77 -1.21 -9.02
N LEU A 27 13.01 0.09 -9.09
CA LEU A 27 14.33 0.67 -8.81
C LEU A 27 14.77 0.44 -7.35
N LEU A 28 13.84 0.56 -6.40
CA LEU A 28 14.12 0.33 -4.99
C LEU A 28 14.45 -1.15 -4.73
N ILE A 29 13.70 -2.09 -5.33
CA ILE A 29 14.03 -3.52 -5.28
C ILE A 29 15.43 -3.78 -5.82
N ALA A 30 15.78 -3.21 -6.98
CA ALA A 30 17.09 -3.35 -7.59
C ALA A 30 18.19 -2.76 -6.70
N ALA A 31 17.99 -1.56 -6.15
CA ALA A 31 18.94 -0.91 -5.26
C ALA A 31 19.21 -1.72 -3.98
N VAL A 32 18.15 -2.27 -3.36
CA VAL A 32 18.29 -3.11 -2.17
C VAL A 32 19.00 -4.43 -2.49
N LEU A 33 18.69 -5.06 -3.64
CA LEU A 33 19.39 -6.27 -4.10
C LEU A 33 20.89 -6.02 -4.32
N VAL A 34 21.24 -4.92 -4.96
CA VAL A 34 22.63 -4.51 -5.17
C VAL A 34 23.30 -4.26 -3.81
N GLY A 35 22.65 -3.52 -2.92
CA GLY A 35 23.14 -3.25 -1.57
C GLY A 35 23.41 -4.54 -0.78
N LEU A 36 22.46 -5.48 -0.79
CA LEU A 36 22.61 -6.77 -0.08
C LEU A 36 23.74 -7.63 -0.67
N LYS A 37 23.95 -7.58 -2.00
CA LYS A 37 24.97 -8.36 -2.67
C LYS A 37 26.39 -7.82 -2.47
N TYR A 38 26.56 -6.50 -2.46
CA TYR A 38 27.89 -5.89 -2.38
C TYR A 38 28.30 -5.37 -1.01
N SER A 39 27.38 -4.95 -0.16
CA SER A 39 27.70 -4.34 1.15
C SER A 39 27.71 -5.33 2.30
N HIS A 40 27.20 -6.56 2.12
CA HIS A 40 27.09 -7.60 3.16
C HIS A 40 26.69 -7.04 4.55
N PRO A 41 25.61 -6.23 4.63
CA PRO A 41 25.29 -5.46 5.85
C PRO A 41 24.96 -6.33 7.06
N PHE A 42 24.68 -7.61 6.85
CA PHE A 42 24.33 -8.57 7.90
C PHE A 42 25.49 -9.51 8.32
N ASP A 43 26.70 -9.34 7.75
CA ASP A 43 27.86 -10.16 8.11
C ASP A 43 28.16 -10.13 9.62
N ASN A 44 28.03 -8.98 10.28
CA ASN A 44 28.23 -8.84 11.70
C ASN A 44 27.15 -9.56 12.52
N VAL A 45 25.89 -9.55 12.06
CA VAL A 45 24.78 -10.28 12.69
C VAL A 45 25.00 -11.79 12.48
N GLN A 46 25.36 -12.19 11.27
CA GLN A 46 25.66 -13.58 10.94
C GLN A 46 26.85 -14.11 11.75
N LYS A 47 27.93 -13.33 11.89
CA LYS A 47 29.09 -13.68 12.72
C LYS A 47 28.75 -13.84 14.21
N ARG A 48 27.91 -12.95 14.76
CA ARG A 48 27.43 -13.05 16.15
C ARG A 48 26.57 -14.29 16.36
N LEU A 49 25.62 -14.55 15.46
CA LEU A 49 24.77 -15.73 15.51
C LEU A 49 25.56 -17.03 15.28
N ALA A 50 26.62 -17.01 14.46
CA ALA A 50 27.49 -18.18 14.23
C ALA A 50 28.39 -18.53 15.43
N GLN A 51 28.53 -17.63 16.41
CA GLN A 51 29.24 -17.96 17.66
C GLN A 51 28.43 -18.93 18.52
N ASP A 52 27.10 -18.80 18.51
CA ASP A 52 26.20 -19.58 19.38
C ASP A 52 25.44 -20.67 18.60
N PHE A 53 25.40 -20.61 17.28
CA PHE A 53 24.59 -21.50 16.42
C PHE A 53 25.34 -21.90 15.15
N ILE A 54 25.24 -23.17 14.76
CA ILE A 54 25.70 -23.65 13.45
C ILE A 54 24.65 -23.26 12.43
N ILE A 55 24.91 -22.22 11.63
CA ILE A 55 23.99 -21.76 10.57
C ILE A 55 24.25 -22.56 9.29
N CYS A 56 23.35 -23.49 8.98
CA CYS A 56 23.37 -24.21 7.71
C CYS A 56 22.49 -23.46 6.69
N GLY A 57 23.11 -22.78 5.72
CA GLY A 57 22.41 -22.08 4.64
C GLY A 57 22.59 -20.55 4.64
N SER A 58 22.01 -19.87 3.64
CA SER A 58 22.07 -18.42 3.56
C SER A 58 20.95 -17.78 4.39
N PHE A 59 21.33 -16.86 5.28
CA PHE A 59 20.41 -16.06 6.08
C PHE A 59 19.59 -15.10 5.18
N ILE A 60 20.22 -14.61 4.11
CA ILE A 60 19.62 -13.68 3.15
C ILE A 60 19.07 -14.48 1.98
N ASN A 61 17.74 -14.54 1.87
CA ASN A 61 17.01 -15.25 0.82
C ASN A 61 15.81 -14.43 0.30
N ALA A 62 15.06 -14.96 -0.65
CA ALA A 62 13.90 -14.29 -1.24
C ALA A 62 12.86 -13.84 -0.20
N ALA A 63 12.55 -14.69 0.77
CA ALA A 63 11.58 -14.37 1.81
C ALA A 63 12.06 -13.24 2.73
N PHE A 64 13.35 -13.24 3.07
CA PHE A 64 13.98 -12.17 3.84
C PHE A 64 13.93 -10.83 3.08
N LEU A 65 14.32 -10.81 1.81
CA LEU A 65 14.27 -9.61 0.98
C LEU A 65 12.86 -9.04 0.91
N THR A 66 11.86 -9.89 0.66
CA THR A 66 10.46 -9.47 0.49
C THR A 66 9.91 -8.86 1.78
N ARG A 67 10.24 -9.46 2.94
CA ARG A 67 9.86 -8.91 4.24
C ARG A 67 10.59 -7.61 4.56
N TYR A 68 11.90 -7.57 4.33
CA TYR A 68 12.74 -6.39 4.58
C TYR A 68 12.28 -5.17 3.76
N LEU A 69 11.96 -5.40 2.48
CA LEU A 69 11.40 -4.36 1.63
C LEU A 69 10.05 -3.86 2.15
N LEU A 70 9.17 -4.75 2.62
CA LEU A 70 7.88 -4.37 3.15
C LEU A 70 8.02 -3.40 4.33
N ASP A 71 8.95 -3.63 5.25
CA ASP A 71 9.25 -2.73 6.37
C ASP A 71 9.58 -1.30 5.89
N GLY A 72 10.40 -1.18 4.86
CA GLY A 72 10.82 0.12 4.32
C GLY A 72 9.75 0.85 3.49
N ILE A 73 8.93 0.11 2.74
CA ILE A 73 8.02 0.72 1.75
C ILE A 73 6.62 1.03 2.29
N VAL A 74 6.16 0.29 3.31
CA VAL A 74 4.78 0.34 3.80
C VAL A 74 4.40 1.70 4.38
N TYR A 75 5.35 2.39 5.00
CA TYR A 75 5.08 3.67 5.68
C TYR A 75 5.37 4.89 4.81
N MET A 76 6.22 4.78 3.81
CA MET A 76 6.67 5.93 3.03
C MET A 76 6.21 5.83 1.57
N PHE A 77 6.66 4.84 0.85
CA PHE A 77 6.49 4.79 -0.60
C PHE A 77 5.08 4.37 -1.04
N LEU A 78 4.53 3.31 -0.43
CA LEU A 78 3.20 2.81 -0.81
C LEU A 78 2.10 3.85 -0.59
N PRO A 79 2.00 4.53 0.59
CA PRO A 79 1.00 5.57 0.79
C PRO A 79 1.20 6.75 -0.17
N LEU A 80 2.46 7.16 -0.41
CA LEU A 80 2.78 8.27 -1.30
C LEU A 80 2.22 8.03 -2.71
N PHE A 81 2.58 6.90 -3.33
CA PHE A 81 2.13 6.59 -4.70
C PHE A 81 0.64 6.30 -4.78
N THR A 82 0.06 5.73 -3.73
CA THR A 82 -1.38 5.56 -3.61
C THR A 82 -2.09 6.92 -3.60
N CYS A 83 -1.63 7.88 -2.79
CA CYS A 83 -2.20 9.22 -2.74
C CYS A 83 -2.06 9.96 -4.07
N VAL A 84 -0.90 9.83 -4.74
CA VAL A 84 -0.65 10.50 -6.02
C VAL A 84 -1.66 10.06 -7.08
N VAL A 85 -1.90 8.76 -7.23
CA VAL A 85 -2.81 8.27 -8.28
C VAL A 85 -4.27 8.41 -7.88
N CYS A 86 -4.65 8.00 -6.66
CA CYS A 86 -6.05 8.03 -6.24
C CYS A 86 -6.56 9.47 -6.01
N GLY A 87 -5.70 10.37 -5.53
CA GLY A 87 -6.01 11.79 -5.34
C GLY A 87 -6.16 12.57 -6.66
N ASP A 88 -5.58 12.06 -7.75
CA ASP A 88 -5.65 12.67 -9.08
C ASP A 88 -6.90 12.29 -9.88
N LEU A 89 -7.57 11.18 -9.56
CA LEU A 89 -8.59 10.55 -10.40
C LEU A 89 -9.79 11.45 -10.76
N ILE A 90 -10.27 12.29 -9.86
CA ILE A 90 -11.39 13.21 -10.10
C ILE A 90 -10.88 14.65 -10.21
N ALA A 91 -9.95 15.05 -9.35
CA ALA A 91 -9.46 16.41 -9.29
C ALA A 91 -8.79 16.88 -10.59
N SER A 92 -8.06 15.98 -11.30
CA SER A 92 -7.47 16.31 -12.60
C SER A 92 -8.52 16.57 -13.67
N GLU A 93 -9.57 15.74 -13.76
CA GLU A 93 -10.64 15.95 -14.74
C GLU A 93 -11.48 17.20 -14.43
N ALA A 94 -11.59 17.55 -13.13
CA ALA A 94 -12.21 18.81 -12.74
C ALA A 94 -11.35 20.02 -13.15
N ALA A 95 -10.02 19.93 -12.93
CA ALA A 95 -9.06 20.97 -13.33
C ALA A 95 -9.03 21.18 -14.86
N ASP A 96 -9.03 20.07 -15.62
CA ASP A 96 -8.99 20.09 -17.09
C ASP A 96 -10.34 20.43 -17.74
N GLY A 97 -11.42 20.61 -16.95
CA GLY A 97 -12.77 20.86 -17.45
C GLY A 97 -13.43 19.67 -18.17
N THR A 98 -12.73 18.54 -18.28
CA THR A 98 -13.21 17.33 -18.98
C THR A 98 -14.36 16.64 -18.23
N LEU A 99 -14.47 16.88 -16.92
CA LEU A 99 -15.56 16.37 -16.09
C LEU A 99 -16.93 16.89 -16.55
N ARG A 100 -17.01 18.15 -17.03
CA ARG A 100 -18.25 18.72 -17.59
C ARG A 100 -18.69 17.97 -18.84
N ALA A 101 -17.78 17.74 -19.78
CA ALA A 101 -18.06 17.02 -21.01
C ALA A 101 -18.52 15.57 -20.75
N LEU A 102 -18.00 14.94 -19.68
CA LEU A 102 -18.40 13.60 -19.27
C LEU A 102 -19.82 13.58 -18.68
N LEU A 103 -20.18 14.58 -17.88
CA LEU A 103 -21.47 14.67 -17.21
C LEU A 103 -22.62 15.20 -18.12
N CYS A 104 -22.29 15.75 -19.30
CA CYS A 104 -23.31 16.08 -20.35
C CYS A 104 -23.85 14.81 -21.03
N ARG A 105 -23.23 13.65 -20.87
CA ARG A 105 -23.75 12.38 -21.39
C ARG A 105 -24.85 11.83 -20.48
N PRO A 106 -25.80 11.04 -20.99
CA PRO A 106 -26.88 10.44 -20.17
C PRO A 106 -26.34 9.27 -19.31
N VAL A 107 -25.40 9.56 -18.40
CA VAL A 107 -24.75 8.58 -17.51
C VAL A 107 -25.01 9.00 -16.06
N LYS A 108 -25.33 8.04 -15.20
CA LYS A 108 -25.51 8.31 -13.77
C LYS A 108 -24.18 8.74 -13.14
N ARG A 109 -24.15 9.84 -12.40
CA ARG A 109 -22.94 10.35 -11.70
C ARG A 109 -22.32 9.31 -10.78
N SER A 110 -23.14 8.56 -10.04
CA SER A 110 -22.69 7.46 -9.18
C SER A 110 -21.98 6.34 -9.94
N SER A 111 -22.42 6.01 -11.17
CA SER A 111 -21.75 5.00 -12.01
C SER A 111 -20.35 5.44 -12.44
N VAL A 112 -20.19 6.72 -12.79
CA VAL A 112 -18.88 7.30 -13.12
C VAL A 112 -17.94 7.28 -11.93
N ALA A 113 -18.39 7.73 -10.76
CA ALA A 113 -17.57 7.73 -9.56
C ALA A 113 -17.22 6.31 -9.11
N ALA A 114 -18.16 5.36 -9.19
CA ALA A 114 -17.92 3.96 -8.86
C ALA A 114 -16.88 3.32 -9.80
N SER A 115 -16.94 3.61 -11.12
CA SER A 115 -15.94 3.09 -12.08
C SER A 115 -14.55 3.65 -11.79
N LYS A 116 -14.42 4.94 -11.45
CA LYS A 116 -13.14 5.56 -11.04
C LYS A 116 -12.60 4.96 -9.74
N TYR A 117 -13.47 4.74 -8.76
CA TYR A 117 -13.08 4.07 -7.52
C TYR A 117 -12.62 2.63 -7.74
N ALA A 118 -13.28 1.88 -8.61
CA ALA A 118 -12.84 0.53 -8.97
C ALA A 118 -11.44 0.53 -9.59
N VAL A 119 -11.12 1.53 -10.41
CA VAL A 119 -9.76 1.71 -10.97
C VAL A 119 -8.75 2.09 -9.88
N CYS A 120 -9.15 2.94 -8.91
CA CYS A 120 -8.32 3.24 -7.75
C CYS A 120 -7.94 1.96 -6.98
N VAL A 121 -8.92 1.13 -6.64
CA VAL A 121 -8.69 -0.15 -5.94
C VAL A 121 -7.81 -1.08 -6.76
N ALA A 122 -8.09 -1.23 -8.06
CA ALA A 122 -7.29 -2.07 -8.95
C ALA A 122 -5.83 -1.61 -9.02
N TYR A 123 -5.58 -0.30 -9.12
CA TYR A 123 -4.23 0.26 -9.10
C TYR A 123 -3.50 -0.05 -7.79
N VAL A 124 -4.15 0.18 -6.66
CA VAL A 124 -3.57 -0.07 -5.34
C VAL A 124 -3.21 -1.54 -5.14
N LEU A 125 -4.12 -2.45 -5.50
CA LEU A 125 -3.86 -3.89 -5.45
C LEU A 125 -2.70 -4.29 -6.36
N ALA A 126 -2.67 -3.77 -7.60
CA ALA A 126 -1.58 -4.02 -8.54
C ALA A 126 -0.24 -3.50 -8.02
N LEU A 127 -0.21 -2.30 -7.42
CA LEU A 127 0.99 -1.70 -6.85
C LEU A 127 1.53 -2.55 -5.70
N VAL A 128 0.70 -2.86 -4.70
CA VAL A 128 1.14 -3.55 -3.48
C VAL A 128 1.50 -5.00 -3.77
N LEU A 129 0.57 -5.76 -4.36
CA LEU A 129 0.79 -7.19 -4.64
C LEU A 129 1.84 -7.39 -5.72
N GLY A 130 1.87 -6.51 -6.73
CA GLY A 130 2.89 -6.51 -7.78
C GLY A 130 4.28 -6.26 -7.21
N THR A 131 4.43 -5.33 -6.27
CA THR A 131 5.72 -5.08 -5.58
C THR A 131 6.15 -6.30 -4.78
N GLY A 132 5.26 -6.92 -4.01
CA GLY A 132 5.56 -8.14 -3.25
C GLY A 132 5.98 -9.30 -4.14
N LEU A 133 5.24 -9.52 -5.23
CA LEU A 133 5.57 -10.56 -6.21
C LEU A 133 6.92 -10.29 -6.89
N ALA A 134 7.16 -9.05 -7.35
CA ALA A 134 8.41 -8.66 -7.98
C ALA A 134 9.60 -8.82 -7.03
N ALA A 135 9.46 -8.41 -5.75
CA ALA A 135 10.49 -8.57 -4.73
C ALA A 135 10.82 -10.06 -4.47
N TYR A 136 9.77 -10.91 -4.36
CA TYR A 136 9.98 -12.35 -4.15
C TYR A 136 10.62 -13.01 -5.37
N LEU A 137 10.17 -12.70 -6.58
CA LEU A 137 10.75 -13.26 -7.82
C LEU A 137 12.20 -12.81 -8.00
N ALA A 138 12.47 -11.52 -7.86
CA ALA A 138 13.84 -11.00 -7.94
C ALA A 138 14.73 -11.62 -6.84
N GLY A 139 14.24 -11.70 -5.61
CA GLY A 139 14.95 -12.38 -4.52
C GLY A 139 15.23 -13.85 -4.81
N SER A 140 14.27 -14.59 -5.37
CA SER A 140 14.43 -16.01 -5.69
C SER A 140 15.47 -16.28 -6.77
N VAL A 141 15.63 -15.33 -7.71
CA VAL A 141 16.63 -15.44 -8.79
C VAL A 141 18.03 -15.06 -8.31
N PHE A 142 18.16 -14.00 -7.51
CA PHE A 142 19.47 -13.45 -7.13
C PHE A 142 20.02 -13.95 -5.79
N LEU A 143 19.15 -14.25 -4.82
CA LEU A 143 19.53 -14.64 -3.44
C LEU A 143 19.18 -16.11 -3.15
N GLY A 144 18.38 -16.74 -4.00
CA GLY A 144 17.89 -18.11 -3.79
C GLY A 144 16.68 -18.18 -2.85
N ARG A 145 16.18 -19.40 -2.69
CA ARG A 145 15.05 -19.74 -1.81
C ARG A 145 15.54 -20.33 -0.53
N GLY A 146 14.77 -20.18 0.56
CA GLY A 146 15.14 -20.73 1.86
C GLY A 146 14.17 -20.37 2.96
N SER A 147 14.43 -20.88 4.15
CA SER A 147 13.66 -20.60 5.35
C SER A 147 13.85 -19.15 5.81
N LEU A 148 12.78 -18.52 6.27
CA LEU A 148 12.85 -17.16 6.83
C LEU A 148 13.26 -17.24 8.29
N VAL A 149 14.39 -16.61 8.63
CA VAL A 149 14.85 -16.46 9.99
C VAL A 149 14.35 -15.14 10.55
N LEU A 150 13.63 -15.19 11.64
CA LEU A 150 13.10 -14.05 12.36
C LEU A 150 13.85 -13.88 13.67
N HIS A 151 14.23 -12.64 13.99
CA HIS A 151 14.85 -12.27 15.24
C HIS A 151 13.84 -11.45 16.06
N GLY A 152 13.53 -11.90 17.28
CA GLY A 152 12.62 -11.24 18.22
C GLY A 152 12.99 -11.64 19.65
N GLU A 153 12.06 -12.07 20.47
CA GLU A 153 12.32 -12.66 21.81
C GLU A 153 13.07 -14.01 21.76
N GLY A 154 13.39 -14.47 20.54
CA GLY A 154 14.12 -15.69 20.22
C GLY A 154 14.35 -15.78 18.72
N ILE A 155 15.07 -16.84 18.30
CA ILE A 155 15.29 -17.13 16.88
C ILE A 155 14.18 -18.07 16.41
N TRP A 156 13.37 -17.58 15.45
CA TRP A 156 12.30 -18.36 14.84
C TRP A 156 12.67 -18.68 13.40
N ILE A 157 12.72 -19.95 13.06
CA ILE A 157 12.98 -20.42 11.71
C ILE A 157 11.66 -20.86 11.09
N LEU A 158 11.16 -20.11 10.13
CA LEU A 158 9.95 -20.45 9.40
C LEU A 158 10.33 -21.21 8.13
N PRO A 159 9.83 -22.44 7.92
CA PRO A 159 9.99 -23.15 6.67
C PRO A 159 9.48 -22.32 5.49
N GLU A 160 10.11 -22.47 4.32
CA GLU A 160 9.81 -21.66 3.11
C GLU A 160 8.31 -21.58 2.81
N ARG A 161 7.60 -22.70 2.84
CA ARG A 161 6.15 -22.74 2.55
C ARG A 161 5.33 -21.90 3.53
N THR A 162 5.66 -21.96 4.81
CA THR A 162 4.99 -21.17 5.86
C THR A 162 5.36 -19.69 5.72
N ALA A 163 6.61 -19.39 5.42
CA ALA A 163 7.09 -18.04 5.21
C ALA A 163 6.37 -17.35 4.03
N ILE A 164 6.21 -18.05 2.91
CA ILE A 164 5.45 -17.55 1.74
C ILE A 164 4.00 -17.27 2.12
N GLY A 165 3.33 -18.19 2.83
CA GLY A 165 1.95 -18.00 3.26
C GLY A 165 1.78 -16.77 4.17
N ARG A 166 2.70 -16.57 5.13
CA ARG A 166 2.69 -15.39 6.01
C ARG A 166 3.03 -14.10 5.27
N LEU A 167 3.95 -14.14 4.29
CA LEU A 167 4.24 -13.00 3.43
C LEU A 167 3.02 -12.59 2.60
N VAL A 168 2.37 -13.53 1.93
CA VAL A 168 1.15 -13.26 1.15
C VAL A 168 0.09 -12.63 2.04
N ALA A 169 -0.16 -13.19 3.23
CA ALA A 169 -1.13 -12.65 4.18
C ALA A 169 -0.76 -11.23 4.66
N ALA A 170 0.52 -10.95 4.92
CA ALA A 170 1.00 -9.63 5.27
C ALA A 170 0.78 -8.62 4.12
N TYR A 171 1.12 -8.98 2.89
CA TYR A 171 0.88 -8.13 1.72
C TYR A 171 -0.60 -7.90 1.44
N VAL A 172 -1.46 -8.88 1.70
CA VAL A 172 -2.93 -8.71 1.59
C VAL A 172 -3.46 -7.74 2.65
N LEU A 173 -2.98 -7.82 3.89
CA LEU A 173 -3.34 -6.85 4.93
C LEU A 173 -2.87 -5.44 4.57
N VAL A 174 -1.63 -5.30 4.10
CA VAL A 174 -1.08 -4.02 3.64
C VAL A 174 -1.88 -3.49 2.44
N ALA A 175 -2.27 -4.36 1.51
CA ALA A 175 -3.12 -3.97 0.38
C ALA A 175 -4.48 -3.43 0.85
N ALA A 176 -5.12 -4.07 1.85
CA ALA A 176 -6.35 -3.56 2.46
C ALA A 176 -6.12 -2.19 3.11
N GLY A 177 -5.01 -1.99 3.81
CA GLY A 177 -4.62 -0.69 4.36
C GLY A 177 -4.40 0.38 3.29
N MET A 178 -3.71 0.04 2.21
CA MET A 178 -3.51 0.97 1.08
C MET A 178 -4.80 1.27 0.33
N VAL A 179 -5.75 0.33 0.25
CA VAL A 179 -7.10 0.61 -0.27
C VAL A 179 -7.81 1.63 0.62
N ALA A 180 -7.67 1.57 1.93
CA ALA A 180 -8.24 2.59 2.83
C ALA A 180 -7.59 3.97 2.60
N VAL A 181 -6.25 4.04 2.46
CA VAL A 181 -5.54 5.26 2.09
C VAL A 181 -6.02 5.79 0.74
N GLY A 182 -6.14 4.92 -0.26
CA GLY A 182 -6.64 5.26 -1.60
C GLY A 182 -8.07 5.79 -1.57
N SER A 183 -8.94 5.20 -0.74
CA SER A 183 -10.33 5.64 -0.55
C SER A 183 -10.42 7.04 0.05
N ILE A 184 -9.60 7.34 1.05
CA ILE A 184 -9.50 8.69 1.64
C ILE A 184 -8.99 9.68 0.60
N SER A 185 -7.94 9.33 -0.16
CA SER A 185 -7.40 10.17 -1.22
C SER A 185 -8.42 10.42 -2.33
N PHE A 186 -9.17 9.39 -2.72
CA PHE A 186 -10.27 9.49 -3.68
C PHE A 186 -11.37 10.41 -3.17
N MET A 187 -11.77 10.28 -1.90
CA MET A 187 -12.73 11.17 -1.25
C MET A 187 -12.24 12.63 -1.33
N ILE A 188 -10.99 12.91 -0.97
CA ILE A 188 -10.41 14.26 -1.04
C ILE A 188 -10.43 14.80 -2.47
N SER A 189 -10.17 13.95 -3.46
CA SER A 189 -10.25 14.30 -4.89
C SER A 189 -11.65 14.73 -5.32
N THR A 190 -12.72 14.33 -4.61
CA THR A 190 -14.08 14.79 -4.91
C THR A 190 -14.36 16.20 -4.37
N PHE A 191 -13.64 16.66 -3.35
CA PHE A 191 -13.80 18.00 -2.79
C PHE A 191 -13.06 19.08 -3.57
N LEU A 192 -11.88 18.77 -4.08
CA LEU A 192 -10.96 19.74 -4.66
C LEU A 192 -11.03 19.69 -6.20
N SER A 193 -10.90 20.86 -6.82
CA SER A 193 -10.79 21.00 -8.27
C SER A 193 -9.33 21.09 -8.75
N ASN A 194 -8.36 21.14 -7.83
CA ASN A 194 -6.94 21.17 -8.14
C ASN A 194 -6.29 19.82 -7.79
N SER A 195 -5.78 19.13 -8.79
CA SER A 195 -5.12 17.82 -8.64
C SER A 195 -3.96 17.86 -7.63
N ASN A 196 -3.05 18.83 -7.75
CA ASN A 196 -1.89 18.93 -6.85
C ASN A 196 -2.31 19.22 -5.41
N GLY A 197 -3.35 20.04 -5.22
CA GLY A 197 -3.93 20.32 -3.91
C GLY A 197 -4.55 19.06 -3.29
N ALA A 198 -5.29 18.28 -4.06
CA ALA A 198 -5.88 17.03 -3.57
C ALA A 198 -4.82 16.01 -3.13
N ILE A 199 -3.78 15.84 -3.92
CA ILE A 199 -2.64 14.97 -3.59
C ILE A 199 -1.94 15.45 -2.31
N ALA A 200 -1.63 16.75 -2.23
CA ALA A 200 -0.92 17.33 -1.07
C ALA A 200 -1.72 17.16 0.23
N VAL A 201 -3.02 17.41 0.20
CA VAL A 201 -3.91 17.21 1.37
C VAL A 201 -3.98 15.74 1.77
N ALA A 202 -4.12 14.82 0.80
CA ALA A 202 -4.16 13.39 1.07
C ALA A 202 -2.86 12.90 1.75
N ILE A 203 -1.71 13.32 1.21
CA ILE A 203 -0.39 13.03 1.78
C ILE A 203 -0.27 13.65 3.18
N GLY A 204 -0.67 14.90 3.36
CA GLY A 204 -0.64 15.60 4.65
C GLY A 204 -1.47 14.89 5.72
N ILE A 205 -2.68 14.44 5.40
CA ILE A 205 -3.53 13.68 6.33
C ILE A 205 -2.88 12.33 6.68
N MET A 206 -2.33 11.63 5.69
CA MET A 206 -1.72 10.32 5.92
C MET A 206 -0.49 10.42 6.84
N TYR A 207 0.48 11.26 6.49
CA TYR A 207 1.68 11.40 7.31
C TYR A 207 1.43 12.16 8.61
N GLY A 208 0.50 13.14 8.61
CA GLY A 208 0.06 13.80 9.83
C GLY A 208 -0.55 12.82 10.84
N SER A 209 -1.37 11.88 10.38
CA SER A 209 -1.92 10.83 11.24
C SER A 209 -0.84 9.90 11.79
N ALA A 210 0.20 9.59 11.01
CA ALA A 210 1.33 8.78 11.46
C ALA A 210 2.14 9.50 12.57
N VAL A 211 2.39 10.80 12.41
CA VAL A 211 3.07 11.62 13.43
C VAL A 211 2.23 11.73 14.71
N ILE A 212 0.92 11.99 14.59
CA ILE A 212 0.00 12.04 15.74
C ILE A 212 0.03 10.72 16.53
N GLY A 213 0.10 9.60 15.84
CA GLY A 213 0.19 8.27 16.46
C GLY A 213 1.44 8.06 17.31
N GLN A 214 2.52 8.80 17.07
CA GLN A 214 3.77 8.69 17.84
C GLN A 214 3.78 9.55 19.12
N ILE A 215 2.91 10.55 19.21
CA ILE A 215 2.84 11.47 20.35
C ILE A 215 2.03 10.84 21.48
N ASP A 216 2.60 10.72 22.67
CA ASP A 216 1.95 10.08 23.83
C ASP A 216 0.70 10.81 24.32
N TYR A 217 0.63 12.13 24.13
CA TYR A 217 -0.56 12.92 24.45
C TYR A 217 -1.81 12.41 23.72
N PHE A 218 -1.66 11.90 22.49
CA PHE A 218 -2.73 11.36 21.67
C PHE A 218 -2.90 9.83 21.79
N ALA A 219 -2.37 9.19 22.84
CA ALA A 219 -2.45 7.74 23.02
C ALA A 219 -3.88 7.18 22.93
N LYS A 220 -4.88 7.94 23.39
CA LYS A 220 -6.31 7.56 23.30
C LYS A 220 -6.84 7.52 21.86
N LEU A 221 -6.22 8.25 20.93
CA LEU A 221 -6.61 8.26 19.52
C LEU A 221 -5.92 7.16 18.70
N ARG A 222 -4.82 6.58 19.20
CA ARG A 222 -4.06 5.52 18.50
C ARG A 222 -4.94 4.37 17.97
N PRO A 223 -5.91 3.82 18.74
CA PRO A 223 -6.75 2.71 18.26
C PRO A 223 -7.62 3.06 17.05
N TYR A 224 -7.87 4.35 16.83
CA TYR A 224 -8.69 4.86 15.71
C TYR A 224 -7.87 5.35 14.53
N LEU A 225 -6.54 5.37 14.62
CA LEU A 225 -5.70 5.78 13.51
C LEU A 225 -5.54 4.63 12.51
N LEU A 226 -5.64 4.96 11.22
CA LEU A 226 -5.46 4.01 10.13
C LEU A 226 -4.07 3.35 10.17
N THR A 227 -3.05 4.12 10.53
CA THR A 227 -1.66 3.64 10.67
C THR A 227 -1.51 2.53 11.69
N THR A 228 -2.24 2.59 12.82
CA THR A 228 -2.21 1.55 13.85
C THR A 228 -2.71 0.19 13.34
N HIS A 229 -3.74 0.20 12.48
CA HIS A 229 -4.24 -1.03 11.84
C HIS A 229 -3.31 -1.52 10.74
N LEU A 230 -2.64 -0.59 10.06
CA LEU A 230 -1.63 -0.92 9.06
C LEU A 230 -0.43 -1.64 9.69
N ASP A 231 0.04 -1.20 10.88
CA ASP A 231 1.20 -1.79 11.58
C ASP A 231 1.00 -3.26 11.96
N LYS A 232 -0.24 -3.74 12.01
CA LYS A 232 -0.55 -5.13 12.38
C LYS A 232 -0.02 -6.19 11.40
N TRP A 233 0.45 -5.81 10.21
CA TRP A 233 1.13 -6.75 9.31
C TRP A 233 2.37 -7.40 9.95
N GLN A 234 3.03 -6.72 10.91
CA GLN A 234 4.20 -7.24 11.62
C GLN A 234 3.85 -8.49 12.45
N HIS A 235 2.61 -8.60 12.94
CA HIS A 235 2.16 -9.76 13.71
C HIS A 235 2.13 -11.07 12.92
N PHE A 236 2.17 -11.02 11.57
CA PHE A 236 2.35 -12.24 10.77
C PHE A 236 3.75 -12.86 10.96
N PHE A 237 4.71 -12.10 11.46
CA PHE A 237 6.09 -12.52 11.67
C PHE A 237 6.45 -12.72 13.15
N THR A 238 5.47 -12.69 14.03
CA THR A 238 5.60 -13.12 15.43
C THR A 238 5.32 -14.61 15.59
N GLY A 239 5.71 -15.19 16.72
CA GLY A 239 5.58 -16.64 16.96
C GLY A 239 4.14 -17.15 16.87
N ALA A 240 3.23 -16.54 17.62
CA ALA A 240 1.81 -16.88 17.63
C ALA A 240 1.01 -15.92 16.73
N LEU A 241 0.15 -16.48 15.86
CA LEU A 241 -0.76 -15.67 15.04
C LEU A 241 -2.03 -15.38 15.83
N ASP A 242 -2.24 -14.11 16.19
CA ASP A 242 -3.52 -13.65 16.73
C ASP A 242 -4.49 -13.31 15.59
N VAL A 243 -5.23 -14.34 15.15
CA VAL A 243 -6.21 -14.22 14.06
C VAL A 243 -7.31 -13.21 14.40
N GLN A 244 -7.70 -13.09 15.69
CA GLN A 244 -8.74 -12.18 16.11
C GLN A 244 -8.31 -10.72 15.99
N LEU A 245 -7.06 -10.41 16.37
CA LEU A 245 -6.47 -9.07 16.21
C LEU A 245 -6.38 -8.68 14.73
N LEU A 246 -5.92 -9.60 13.89
CA LEU A 246 -5.79 -9.37 12.46
C LEU A 246 -7.16 -9.18 11.78
N ALA A 247 -8.15 -10.00 12.12
CA ALA A 247 -9.51 -9.86 11.59
C ALA A 247 -10.16 -8.52 11.97
N ARG A 248 -9.98 -8.07 13.22
CA ARG A 248 -10.45 -6.75 13.67
C ARG A 248 -9.78 -5.61 12.89
N SER A 249 -8.48 -5.73 12.60
CA SER A 249 -7.76 -4.72 11.83
C SER A 249 -8.24 -4.65 10.39
N VAL A 250 -8.45 -5.80 9.73
CA VAL A 250 -9.03 -5.85 8.37
C VAL A 250 -10.43 -5.25 8.35
N ALA A 251 -11.28 -5.60 9.33
CA ALA A 251 -12.63 -5.04 9.43
C ALA A 251 -12.61 -3.51 9.59
N ALA A 252 -11.72 -2.97 10.44
CA ALA A 252 -11.56 -1.53 10.60
C ALA A 252 -11.12 -0.84 9.28
N LEU A 253 -10.15 -1.41 8.57
CA LEU A 253 -9.67 -0.89 7.29
C LEU A 253 -10.78 -0.89 6.21
N LEU A 254 -11.60 -1.94 6.16
CA LEU A 254 -12.76 -2.01 5.27
C LEU A 254 -13.82 -0.97 5.63
N ILE A 255 -14.07 -0.73 6.92
CA ILE A 255 -14.99 0.31 7.38
C ILE A 255 -14.49 1.70 6.96
N TYR A 256 -13.20 2.02 7.14
CA TYR A 256 -12.63 3.28 6.66
C TYR A 256 -12.77 3.45 5.15
N SER A 257 -12.51 2.39 4.39
CA SER A 257 -12.67 2.41 2.93
C SER A 257 -14.11 2.66 2.53
N ALA A 258 -15.06 1.98 3.16
CA ALA A 258 -16.48 2.12 2.88
C ALA A 258 -17.02 3.52 3.24
N LEU A 259 -16.64 4.05 4.42
CA LEU A 259 -17.03 5.39 4.85
C LEU A 259 -16.48 6.47 3.92
N ALA A 260 -15.18 6.39 3.57
CA ALA A 260 -14.57 7.33 2.65
C ALA A 260 -15.23 7.28 1.26
N LEU A 261 -15.53 6.08 0.75
CA LEU A 261 -16.26 5.92 -0.50
C LEU A 261 -17.65 6.53 -0.45
N LEU A 262 -18.43 6.23 0.60
CA LEU A 262 -19.79 6.75 0.76
C LEU A 262 -19.79 8.29 0.81
N ILE A 263 -18.90 8.88 1.60
CA ILE A 263 -18.77 10.34 1.70
C ILE A 263 -18.37 10.91 0.32
N GLY A 264 -17.38 10.31 -0.35
CA GLY A 264 -16.94 10.74 -1.66
C GLY A 264 -18.06 10.69 -2.72
N LEU A 265 -18.87 9.62 -2.73
CA LEU A 265 -20.01 9.48 -3.64
C LEU A 265 -21.08 10.54 -3.37
N LEU A 266 -21.47 10.74 -2.11
CA LEU A 266 -22.48 11.74 -1.72
C LEU A 266 -22.08 13.16 -2.13
N ILE A 267 -20.79 13.48 -1.96
CA ILE A 267 -20.28 14.80 -2.35
C ILE A 267 -20.26 14.94 -3.85
N PHE A 268 -19.79 13.91 -4.57
CA PHE A 268 -19.72 13.93 -6.03
C PHE A 268 -21.12 14.09 -6.68
N GLU A 269 -22.16 13.48 -6.09
CA GLU A 269 -23.52 13.62 -6.55
C GLU A 269 -24.08 15.04 -6.36
N ARG A 270 -23.75 15.68 -5.22
CA ARG A 270 -24.25 17.02 -4.85
C ARG A 270 -23.42 18.16 -5.41
N ARG A 271 -22.24 17.86 -5.93
CA ARG A 271 -21.33 18.88 -6.45
C ARG A 271 -21.89 19.51 -7.73
N ASP A 272 -22.10 20.83 -7.68
CA ASP A 272 -22.40 21.63 -8.87
C ASP A 272 -21.13 21.81 -9.70
N VAL A 273 -21.19 21.40 -10.96
CA VAL A 273 -20.07 21.48 -11.92
C VAL A 273 -20.15 22.80 -12.71
N LEU A 274 -20.77 23.83 -12.12
CA LEU A 274 -21.07 25.12 -12.77
C LEU A 274 -19.94 26.17 -12.67
N SER A 275 -18.94 25.99 -11.85
CA SER A 275 -17.83 26.92 -11.68
C SER A 275 -16.53 26.41 -12.31
#